data_fd4f17257ad7305689f2abc7f92ce85a
#
_entry.id   fd4f17257ad7305689f2abc7f92ce85a
#
_cell.length_a   1.000
_cell.length_b   1.000
_cell.length_c   1.000
_cell.angle_alpha   90.00
_cell.angle_beta   90.00
_cell.angle_gamma   90.00
#
_symmetry.space_group_name_H-M   'P 1'
#
loop_
_entity.id
_entity.type
_entity.pdbx_description
1 polymer ?
#
loop_
_entity_poly.entity_id
_entity_poly.type
_entity_poly.pdbx_seq_one_letter_code
_entity_poly.pdbx_strand_id
1 'polypeptide(L)'
;MPIPNSGALNLREWAAPETCRATSSETSPVDARGADWSGQDLGELDLRDAKLCRCDLRGTNLSQCQLEGADLRLARYDQTTLVPEGFALNTSGAVGPGAKLNGAFLNSTDLRGMDLRGSVLMGAYLSGSDLSGALLDGVSLAGADLRSATFRGAMCRGTRFGTCEMDMVDLRGANLEGAALETVTSIRGADFSLCTGLEDQIGALLSRSVEELDCWNPMTRSTTRASLESLVKGKDA
;
A
#
# COMPACT_ATOMS: atom_id res chain seq x y z
N MET A 1 19.20 -8.97 -38.06
CA MET A 1 17.98 -9.57 -37.45
C MET A 1 17.13 -8.42 -36.91
N PRO A 2 15.87 -8.27 -37.32
CA PRO A 2 15.05 -7.17 -36.84
C PRO A 2 14.69 -7.42 -35.37
N ILE A 3 14.80 -6.35 -34.57
CA ILE A 3 14.36 -6.30 -33.17
C ILE A 3 12.85 -6.53 -33.21
N PRO A 4 12.30 -7.50 -32.47
CA PRO A 4 10.86 -7.64 -32.41
C PRO A 4 10.25 -6.41 -31.74
N ASN A 5 9.22 -5.90 -32.40
CA ASN A 5 8.40 -4.77 -32.03
C ASN A 5 8.05 -4.80 -30.55
N SER A 6 8.26 -3.69 -29.84
CA SER A 6 7.84 -3.46 -28.46
C SER A 6 6.33 -3.34 -28.36
N GLY A 7 5.61 -4.41 -28.69
CA GLY A 7 4.25 -4.58 -28.27
C GLY A 7 4.25 -4.64 -26.74
N ALA A 8 3.53 -3.74 -26.08
CA ALA A 8 3.34 -3.80 -24.64
C ALA A 8 2.92 -5.23 -24.27
N LEU A 9 3.79 -5.93 -23.53
CA LEU A 9 3.48 -7.26 -22.99
C LEU A 9 2.18 -7.14 -22.21
N ASN A 10 1.14 -7.79 -22.70
CA ASN A 10 -0.12 -7.90 -21.98
C ASN A 10 0.12 -8.85 -20.81
N LEU A 11 0.51 -8.30 -19.66
CA LEU A 11 0.84 -9.06 -18.46
C LEU A 11 -0.33 -9.90 -17.93
N ARG A 12 -1.55 -9.66 -18.42
CA ARG A 12 -2.73 -10.48 -18.10
C ARG A 12 -2.78 -11.81 -18.86
N GLU A 13 -2.04 -11.91 -19.95
CA GLU A 13 -1.98 -13.13 -20.77
C GLU A 13 -0.66 -13.90 -20.57
N TRP A 14 0.18 -13.44 -19.61
CA TRP A 14 1.44 -14.10 -19.35
C TRP A 14 1.18 -15.45 -18.65
N ALA A 15 1.29 -16.53 -19.42
CA ALA A 15 1.40 -17.89 -18.88
C ALA A 15 2.87 -18.23 -18.68
N ALA A 16 3.22 -18.91 -17.57
CA ALA A 16 4.58 -19.38 -17.36
C ALA A 16 5.02 -20.21 -18.56
N PRO A 17 6.20 -19.93 -19.19
CA PRO A 17 6.70 -20.74 -20.30
C PRO A 17 6.71 -22.22 -19.92
N GLU A 18 6.42 -23.12 -20.87
CA GLU A 18 6.48 -24.57 -20.63
C GLU A 18 7.86 -25.03 -20.11
N THR A 19 8.91 -24.26 -20.39
CA THR A 19 10.27 -24.45 -19.85
C THR A 19 10.39 -24.23 -18.34
N CYS A 20 9.40 -23.65 -17.68
CA CYS A 20 9.34 -23.52 -16.22
C CYS A 20 8.85 -24.80 -15.53
N ARG A 21 8.39 -25.80 -16.28
CA ARG A 21 8.09 -27.13 -15.73
C ARG A 21 9.39 -27.88 -15.56
N ALA A 22 9.77 -28.11 -14.32
CA ALA A 22 11.02 -28.67 -13.87
C ALA A 22 11.60 -29.79 -14.75
N THR A 23 12.66 -29.49 -15.48
CA THR A 23 13.66 -30.48 -15.87
C THR A 23 15.04 -29.89 -15.59
N SER A 24 15.69 -30.49 -14.62
CA SER A 24 17.11 -30.45 -14.28
C SER A 24 18.05 -29.45 -14.98
N SER A 25 18.64 -28.60 -14.15
CA SER A 25 20.08 -28.25 -14.11
C SER A 25 20.67 -27.18 -15.03
N GLU A 26 20.00 -26.26 -15.65
CA GLU A 26 20.68 -25.06 -16.22
C GLU A 26 19.73 -23.93 -16.61
N THR A 27 18.57 -23.81 -16.01
CA THR A 27 17.64 -22.71 -16.32
C THR A 27 17.90 -21.52 -15.42
N SER A 28 18.08 -20.34 -16.02
CA SER A 28 18.07 -19.07 -15.27
C SER A 28 16.79 -18.98 -14.45
N PRO A 29 16.83 -18.42 -13.22
CA PRO A 29 15.62 -18.21 -12.42
C PRO A 29 14.51 -17.50 -13.19
N VAL A 30 13.26 -17.87 -12.92
CA VAL A 30 12.10 -17.24 -13.54
C VAL A 30 12.10 -15.73 -13.26
N ASP A 31 11.98 -14.92 -14.31
CA ASP A 31 11.82 -13.48 -14.18
C ASP A 31 10.38 -13.09 -14.56
N ALA A 32 9.54 -12.92 -13.55
CA ALA A 32 8.13 -12.56 -13.68
C ALA A 32 7.80 -11.22 -13.00
N ARG A 33 8.78 -10.32 -12.91
CA ARG A 33 8.59 -9.03 -12.26
C ARG A 33 7.41 -8.26 -12.84
N GLY A 34 6.46 -7.86 -11.97
CA GLY A 34 5.26 -7.13 -12.35
C GLY A 34 4.20 -7.95 -13.08
N ALA A 35 4.34 -9.27 -13.14
CA ALA A 35 3.35 -10.16 -13.72
C ALA A 35 2.04 -10.12 -12.93
N ASP A 36 0.92 -10.27 -13.60
CA ASP A 36 -0.40 -10.47 -13.00
C ASP A 36 -0.72 -11.98 -13.01
N TRP A 37 -0.57 -12.60 -11.84
CA TRP A 37 -0.93 -14.00 -11.61
C TRP A 37 -2.17 -14.13 -10.73
N SER A 38 -2.90 -13.03 -10.55
CA SER A 38 -4.06 -13.00 -9.68
C SER A 38 -5.07 -14.11 -10.02
N GLY A 39 -5.49 -14.86 -9.00
CA GLY A 39 -6.46 -15.93 -9.10
C GLY A 39 -5.99 -17.18 -9.88
N GLN A 40 -4.71 -17.27 -10.24
CA GLN A 40 -4.19 -18.44 -10.98
C GLN A 40 -3.76 -19.56 -10.03
N ASP A 41 -3.84 -20.80 -10.54
CA ASP A 41 -3.20 -21.96 -9.91
C ASP A 41 -1.92 -22.29 -10.68
N LEU A 42 -0.77 -22.15 -10.03
CA LEU A 42 0.54 -22.35 -10.66
C LEU A 42 1.05 -23.79 -10.57
N GLY A 43 0.34 -24.68 -9.84
CA GLY A 43 0.73 -26.07 -9.68
C GLY A 43 2.13 -26.25 -9.09
N GLU A 44 2.87 -27.24 -9.57
CA GLU A 44 4.20 -27.63 -9.08
C GLU A 44 5.33 -26.87 -9.81
N LEU A 45 5.29 -25.53 -9.82
CA LEU A 45 6.35 -24.74 -10.45
C LEU A 45 7.59 -24.62 -9.54
N ASP A 46 8.77 -24.75 -10.15
CA ASP A 46 10.04 -24.38 -9.54
C ASP A 46 10.27 -22.88 -9.70
N LEU A 47 10.02 -22.14 -8.61
CA LEU A 47 10.19 -20.70 -8.51
C LEU A 47 11.35 -20.32 -7.57
N ARG A 48 12.28 -21.25 -7.33
CA ARG A 48 13.48 -20.95 -6.52
C ARG A 48 14.29 -19.84 -7.16
N ASP A 49 14.73 -18.90 -6.34
CA ASP A 49 15.45 -17.69 -6.76
C ASP A 49 14.72 -16.85 -7.80
N ALA A 50 13.42 -17.09 -8.05
CA ALA A 50 12.62 -16.36 -9.01
C ALA A 50 12.50 -14.88 -8.64
N LYS A 51 12.46 -14.01 -9.66
CA LYS A 51 12.23 -12.57 -9.49
C LYS A 51 10.74 -12.28 -9.62
N LEU A 52 10.05 -12.22 -8.49
CA LEU A 52 8.61 -12.01 -8.39
C LEU A 52 8.26 -10.62 -7.85
N CYS A 53 9.21 -9.69 -7.88
CA CYS A 53 8.98 -8.33 -7.39
C CYS A 53 7.78 -7.68 -8.10
N ARG A 54 6.89 -7.06 -7.32
CA ARG A 54 5.71 -6.35 -7.82
C ARG A 54 4.70 -7.21 -8.58
N CYS A 55 4.78 -8.54 -8.50
CA CYS A 55 3.73 -9.42 -9.02
C CYS A 55 2.41 -9.19 -8.30
N ASP A 56 1.31 -9.37 -9.01
CA ASP A 56 0.01 -9.50 -8.40
C ASP A 56 -0.28 -10.99 -8.14
N LEU A 57 -0.22 -11.37 -6.86
CA LEU A 57 -0.42 -12.75 -6.40
C LEU A 57 -1.75 -12.91 -5.65
N ARG A 58 -2.65 -11.92 -5.70
CA ARG A 58 -3.91 -11.98 -4.98
C ARG A 58 -4.75 -13.16 -5.49
N GLY A 59 -5.17 -14.03 -4.58
CA GLY A 59 -5.91 -15.23 -4.91
C GLY A 59 -5.12 -16.32 -5.66
N THR A 60 -3.80 -16.14 -5.82
CA THR A 60 -2.95 -17.12 -6.50
C THR A 60 -2.73 -18.35 -5.62
N ASN A 61 -2.79 -19.55 -6.21
CA ASN A 61 -2.40 -20.77 -5.55
C ASN A 61 -0.94 -21.12 -5.89
N LEU A 62 -0.05 -20.93 -4.91
CA LEU A 62 1.38 -21.26 -4.94
C LEU A 62 1.69 -22.44 -4.01
N SER A 63 0.70 -23.13 -3.44
CA SER A 63 0.88 -24.10 -2.35
C SER A 63 1.80 -25.26 -2.70
N GLN A 64 1.95 -25.57 -3.99
CA GLN A 64 2.83 -26.64 -4.48
C GLN A 64 4.11 -26.12 -5.15
N CYS A 65 4.31 -24.80 -5.19
CA CYS A 65 5.51 -24.21 -5.77
C CYS A 65 6.70 -24.30 -4.81
N GLN A 66 7.92 -24.29 -5.37
CA GLN A 66 9.16 -24.12 -4.61
C GLN A 66 9.53 -22.63 -4.65
N LEU A 67 9.58 -21.97 -3.49
CA LEU A 67 9.78 -20.52 -3.38
C LEU A 67 11.07 -20.12 -2.65
N GLU A 68 11.99 -21.06 -2.39
CA GLU A 68 13.23 -20.78 -1.69
C GLU A 68 14.07 -19.75 -2.46
N GLY A 69 14.46 -18.67 -1.80
CA GLY A 69 15.23 -17.59 -2.41
C GLY A 69 14.44 -16.67 -3.34
N ALA A 70 13.15 -16.90 -3.57
CA ALA A 70 12.33 -16.04 -4.44
C ALA A 70 12.24 -14.60 -3.89
N ASP A 71 12.43 -13.61 -4.76
CA ASP A 71 12.30 -12.19 -4.43
C ASP A 71 10.86 -11.71 -4.62
N LEU A 72 10.12 -11.63 -3.53
CA LEU A 72 8.71 -11.22 -3.48
C LEU A 72 8.52 -9.74 -3.07
N ARG A 73 9.56 -8.93 -3.06
CA ARG A 73 9.44 -7.53 -2.62
C ARG A 73 8.39 -6.79 -3.45
N LEU A 74 7.47 -6.12 -2.74
CA LEU A 74 6.35 -5.39 -3.34
C LEU A 74 5.36 -6.25 -4.15
N ALA A 75 5.47 -7.59 -4.13
CA ALA A 75 4.42 -8.44 -4.64
C ALA A 75 3.15 -8.25 -3.80
N ARG A 76 1.99 -8.22 -4.43
CA ARG A 76 0.71 -8.02 -3.75
C ARG A 76 0.04 -9.36 -3.46
N TYR A 77 -0.43 -9.57 -2.25
CA TYR A 77 -1.18 -10.75 -1.87
C TYR A 77 -2.42 -10.39 -1.05
N ASP A 78 -3.33 -11.32 -0.90
CA ASP A 78 -4.52 -11.20 -0.07
C ASP A 78 -4.73 -12.45 0.82
N GLN A 79 -5.86 -12.50 1.52
CA GLN A 79 -6.21 -13.61 2.41
C GLN A 79 -6.47 -14.94 1.67
N THR A 80 -6.69 -14.89 0.37
CA THR A 80 -6.98 -16.06 -0.48
C THR A 80 -5.74 -16.58 -1.21
N THR A 81 -4.62 -15.87 -1.11
CA THR A 81 -3.33 -16.32 -1.65
C THR A 81 -2.82 -17.53 -0.86
N LEU A 82 -2.59 -18.63 -1.54
CA LEU A 82 -2.09 -19.87 -0.95
C LEU A 82 -0.60 -20.01 -1.21
N VAL A 83 0.19 -20.32 -0.18
CA VAL A 83 1.64 -20.53 -0.27
C VAL A 83 2.02 -21.90 0.30
N PRO A 84 3.23 -22.43 0.01
CA PRO A 84 3.70 -23.69 0.57
C PRO A 84 3.69 -23.68 2.10
N GLU A 85 3.48 -24.84 2.69
CA GLU A 85 3.52 -25.01 4.15
C GLU A 85 4.87 -24.50 4.71
N GLY A 86 4.80 -23.66 5.75
CA GLY A 86 5.96 -23.06 6.38
C GLY A 86 6.55 -21.84 5.65
N PHE A 87 6.05 -21.46 4.48
CA PHE A 87 6.51 -20.24 3.80
C PHE A 87 5.93 -18.99 4.45
N ALA A 88 6.81 -18.11 4.93
CA ALA A 88 6.43 -16.90 5.66
C ALA A 88 6.21 -15.70 4.71
N LEU A 89 5.10 -15.68 3.98
CA LEU A 89 4.77 -14.63 3.00
C LEU A 89 4.78 -13.22 3.62
N ASN A 90 4.31 -13.08 4.85
CA ASN A 90 4.25 -11.81 5.56
C ASN A 90 5.60 -11.20 5.93
N THR A 91 6.70 -11.94 5.82
CA THR A 91 8.08 -11.45 6.05
C THR A 91 8.91 -11.40 4.78
N SER A 92 8.36 -11.79 3.63
CA SER A 92 9.04 -11.86 2.34
C SER A 92 9.27 -10.49 1.66
N GLY A 93 8.74 -9.41 2.23
CA GLY A 93 8.68 -8.09 1.60
C GLY A 93 7.48 -7.90 0.67
N ALA A 94 6.61 -8.88 0.56
CA ALA A 94 5.34 -8.76 -0.13
C ALA A 94 4.35 -7.90 0.68
N VAL A 95 3.39 -7.29 -0.02
CA VAL A 95 2.42 -6.35 0.52
C VAL A 95 1.04 -7.00 0.62
N GLY A 96 0.47 -7.00 1.82
CA GLY A 96 -0.84 -7.59 2.06
C GLY A 96 -1.15 -7.71 3.56
N PRO A 97 -2.18 -8.49 3.93
CA PRO A 97 -2.60 -8.62 5.31
C PRO A 97 -1.49 -9.18 6.21
N GLY A 98 -1.25 -8.51 7.34
CA GLY A 98 -0.25 -8.94 8.31
C GLY A 98 1.21 -8.76 7.90
N ALA A 99 1.49 -8.11 6.77
CA ALA A 99 2.85 -7.91 6.24
C ALA A 99 3.75 -7.13 7.20
N LYS A 100 5.00 -7.53 7.33
CA LYS A 100 6.04 -6.86 8.13
C LYS A 100 6.85 -5.93 7.22
N LEU A 101 6.41 -4.70 7.11
CA LEU A 101 6.92 -3.68 6.17
C LEU A 101 7.57 -2.49 6.90
N ASN A 102 8.16 -2.74 8.08
CA ASN A 102 8.86 -1.69 8.83
C ASN A 102 10.00 -1.13 7.99
N GLY A 103 10.04 0.19 7.82
CA GLY A 103 11.06 0.87 7.03
C GLY A 103 11.06 0.51 5.53
N ALA A 104 10.01 -0.15 5.03
CA ALA A 104 9.94 -0.56 3.63
C ALA A 104 9.86 0.66 2.68
N PHE A 105 10.52 0.54 1.53
CA PHE A 105 10.47 1.57 0.47
C PHE A 105 9.26 1.31 -0.43
N LEU A 106 8.16 2.01 -0.12
CA LEU A 106 6.87 1.93 -0.80
C LEU A 106 6.53 3.23 -1.55
N ASN A 107 7.52 4.10 -1.79
CA ASN A 107 7.30 5.38 -2.45
C ASN A 107 6.63 5.19 -3.83
N SER A 108 5.64 6.02 -4.13
CA SER A 108 4.91 6.02 -5.40
C SER A 108 4.33 4.65 -5.78
N THR A 109 4.02 3.80 -4.79
CA THR A 109 3.46 2.46 -5.01
C THR A 109 1.93 2.54 -5.09
N ASP A 110 1.34 1.78 -6.02
CA ASP A 110 -0.10 1.60 -6.10
C ASP A 110 -0.57 0.55 -5.06
N LEU A 111 -1.21 1.02 -4.00
CA LEU A 111 -1.77 0.22 -2.90
C LEU A 111 -3.30 0.34 -2.81
N ARG A 112 -3.94 0.80 -3.89
CA ARG A 112 -5.39 1.04 -3.93
C ARG A 112 -6.19 -0.23 -3.62
N GLY A 113 -7.12 -0.07 -2.68
CA GLY A 113 -8.02 -1.14 -2.25
C GLY A 113 -7.34 -2.32 -1.57
N MET A 114 -6.04 -2.23 -1.25
CA MET A 114 -5.31 -3.30 -0.58
C MET A 114 -5.82 -3.52 0.85
N ASP A 115 -5.94 -4.78 1.24
CA ASP A 115 -6.11 -5.13 2.64
C ASP A 115 -4.73 -5.13 3.32
N LEU A 116 -4.49 -4.14 4.17
CA LEU A 116 -3.25 -3.99 4.94
C LEU A 116 -3.48 -4.20 6.44
N ARG A 117 -4.66 -4.70 6.84
CA ARG A 117 -4.97 -4.95 8.25
C ARG A 117 -3.99 -5.93 8.87
N GLY A 118 -3.57 -5.64 10.09
CA GLY A 118 -2.56 -6.42 10.80
C GLY A 118 -1.13 -6.24 10.28
N SER A 119 -0.91 -5.46 9.22
CA SER A 119 0.44 -5.15 8.76
C SER A 119 1.13 -4.16 9.71
N VAL A 120 2.47 -4.11 9.64
CA VAL A 120 3.29 -3.17 10.41
C VAL A 120 4.09 -2.32 9.43
N LEU A 121 3.77 -1.02 9.37
CA LEU A 121 4.32 -0.05 8.43
C LEU A 121 5.12 1.06 9.14
N MET A 122 5.61 0.78 10.35
CA MET A 122 6.37 1.76 11.13
C MET A 122 7.63 2.20 10.39
N GLY A 123 7.81 3.52 10.26
CA GLY A 123 8.95 4.10 9.56
C GLY A 123 8.98 3.80 8.06
N ALA A 124 7.91 3.28 7.47
CA ALA A 124 7.85 3.02 6.03
C ALA A 124 7.89 4.33 5.21
N TYR A 125 8.50 4.26 4.04
CA TYR A 125 8.55 5.35 3.08
C TYR A 125 7.39 5.19 2.09
N LEU A 126 6.32 5.97 2.29
CA LEU A 126 5.08 5.92 1.51
C LEU A 126 4.84 7.22 0.73
N SER A 127 5.85 8.05 0.59
CA SER A 127 5.70 9.35 -0.11
C SER A 127 5.17 9.15 -1.52
N GLY A 128 4.10 9.86 -1.86
CA GLY A 128 3.44 9.79 -3.17
C GLY A 128 2.73 8.47 -3.47
N SER A 129 2.60 7.54 -2.52
CA SER A 129 1.86 6.30 -2.73
C SER A 129 0.35 6.52 -2.76
N ASP A 130 -0.38 5.64 -3.46
CA ASP A 130 -1.82 5.69 -3.54
C ASP A 130 -2.46 4.55 -2.72
N LEU A 131 -3.00 4.91 -1.55
CA LEU A 131 -3.73 4.02 -0.63
C LEU A 131 -5.25 4.26 -0.70
N SER A 132 -5.77 4.80 -1.82
CA SER A 132 -7.20 5.06 -1.96
C SER A 132 -8.01 3.79 -1.76
N GLY A 133 -8.99 3.85 -0.85
CA GLY A 133 -9.84 2.71 -0.51
C GLY A 133 -9.15 1.54 0.20
N ALA A 134 -7.88 1.68 0.60
CA ALA A 134 -7.17 0.63 1.34
C ALA A 134 -7.77 0.40 2.73
N LEU A 135 -7.66 -0.82 3.24
CA LEU A 135 -8.09 -1.21 4.57
C LEU A 135 -6.88 -1.17 5.51
N LEU A 136 -6.86 -0.18 6.41
CA LEU A 136 -5.75 0.11 7.33
C LEU A 136 -6.19 0.06 8.80
N ASP A 137 -7.38 -0.49 9.09
CA ASP A 137 -7.92 -0.49 10.45
C ASP A 137 -6.90 -1.08 11.44
N GLY A 138 -6.57 -0.30 12.49
CA GLY A 138 -5.64 -0.68 13.55
C GLY A 138 -4.15 -0.74 13.15
N VAL A 139 -3.80 -0.41 11.91
CA VAL A 139 -2.41 -0.44 11.41
C VAL A 139 -1.56 0.62 12.10
N SER A 140 -0.29 0.31 12.35
CA SER A 140 0.69 1.29 12.84
C SER A 140 1.53 1.83 11.68
N LEU A 141 1.37 3.13 11.43
CA LEU A 141 2.17 3.93 10.50
C LEU A 141 3.20 4.82 11.23
N ALA A 142 3.36 4.64 12.55
CA ALA A 142 4.19 5.53 13.35
C ALA A 142 5.57 5.77 12.72
N GLY A 143 5.95 7.05 12.56
CA GLY A 143 7.20 7.47 11.95
C GLY A 143 7.27 7.29 10.42
N ALA A 144 6.18 6.92 9.76
CA ALA A 144 6.18 6.79 8.31
C ALA A 144 6.25 8.16 7.60
N ASP A 145 6.92 8.19 6.45
CA ASP A 145 6.88 9.31 5.52
C ASP A 145 5.67 9.16 4.59
N LEU A 146 4.63 9.96 4.83
CA LEU A 146 3.38 9.94 4.08
C LEU A 146 3.24 11.14 3.12
N ARG A 147 4.28 11.93 2.94
CA ARG A 147 4.21 13.15 2.13
C ARG A 147 3.62 12.91 0.75
N SER A 148 2.61 13.71 0.39
CA SER A 148 1.90 13.60 -0.88
C SER A 148 1.23 12.24 -1.13
N ALA A 149 1.08 11.39 -0.13
CA ALA A 149 0.34 10.14 -0.25
C ALA A 149 -1.17 10.41 -0.37
N THR A 150 -1.88 9.48 -0.99
CA THR A 150 -3.33 9.55 -1.17
C THR A 150 -4.02 8.45 -0.36
N PHE A 151 -4.96 8.85 0.52
CA PHE A 151 -5.78 7.97 1.38
C PHE A 151 -7.28 8.16 1.11
N ARG A 152 -7.66 8.55 -0.11
CA ARG A 152 -9.06 8.82 -0.44
C ARG A 152 -9.95 7.64 -0.13
N GLY A 153 -10.95 7.85 0.73
CA GLY A 153 -11.90 6.81 1.11
C GLY A 153 -11.26 5.61 1.81
N ALA A 154 -10.02 5.72 2.29
CA ALA A 154 -9.37 4.64 3.03
C ALA A 154 -10.05 4.39 4.39
N MET A 155 -10.05 3.15 4.83
CA MET A 155 -10.53 2.73 6.15
C MET A 155 -9.37 2.75 7.12
N CYS A 156 -9.28 3.80 7.95
CA CYS A 156 -8.17 4.06 8.87
C CYS A 156 -8.63 4.06 10.32
N ARG A 157 -9.65 3.27 10.68
CA ARG A 157 -10.15 3.22 12.05
C ARG A 157 -9.08 2.71 13.01
N GLY A 158 -8.83 3.45 14.08
CA GLY A 158 -7.80 3.09 15.05
C GLY A 158 -6.37 3.06 14.49
N THR A 159 -6.13 3.57 13.28
CA THR A 159 -4.79 3.67 12.69
C THR A 159 -3.92 4.63 13.49
N ARG A 160 -2.68 4.27 13.73
CA ARG A 160 -1.72 5.10 14.49
C ARG A 160 -0.80 5.84 13.55
N PHE A 161 -1.00 7.15 13.43
CA PHE A 161 -0.19 8.07 12.62
C PHE A 161 0.90 8.80 13.42
N GLY A 162 1.20 8.37 14.64
CA GLY A 162 2.16 9.07 15.49
C GLY A 162 3.49 9.32 14.81
N THR A 163 4.01 10.54 14.94
CA THR A 163 5.28 11.01 14.35
C THR A 163 5.39 10.87 12.81
N CYS A 164 4.28 10.69 12.10
CA CYS A 164 4.27 10.73 10.63
C CYS A 164 4.50 12.14 10.10
N GLU A 165 5.11 12.23 8.91
CA GLU A 165 5.10 13.43 8.07
C GLU A 165 3.94 13.32 7.07
N MET A 166 2.91 14.17 7.24
CA MET A 166 1.69 14.13 6.44
C MET A 166 1.54 15.37 5.53
N ASP A 167 2.65 15.98 5.12
CA ASP A 167 2.59 17.15 4.23
C ASP A 167 1.92 16.78 2.91
N MET A 168 0.94 17.59 2.49
CA MET A 168 0.21 17.44 1.23
C MET A 168 -0.56 16.11 1.09
N VAL A 169 -0.84 15.38 2.18
CA VAL A 169 -1.63 14.14 2.12
C VAL A 169 -3.08 14.45 1.71
N ASP A 170 -3.63 13.59 0.87
CA ASP A 170 -5.03 13.62 0.48
C ASP A 170 -5.82 12.56 1.27
N LEU A 171 -6.51 12.97 2.34
CA LEU A 171 -7.34 12.10 3.20
C LEU A 171 -8.83 12.17 2.86
N ARG A 172 -9.22 12.83 1.79
CA ARG A 172 -10.63 13.09 1.49
C ARG A 172 -11.50 11.84 1.56
N GLY A 173 -12.53 11.91 2.39
CA GLY A 173 -13.48 10.81 2.59
C GLY A 173 -12.92 9.61 3.35
N ALA A 174 -11.74 9.68 3.94
CA ALA A 174 -11.21 8.61 4.78
C ALA A 174 -12.00 8.48 6.09
N ASN A 175 -12.13 7.24 6.58
CA ASN A 175 -12.67 6.98 7.91
C ASN A 175 -11.53 6.97 8.93
N LEU A 176 -11.49 7.96 9.80
CA LEU A 176 -10.44 8.18 10.81
C LEU A 176 -10.96 7.95 12.25
N GLU A 177 -12.06 7.22 12.40
CA GLU A 177 -12.63 6.91 13.71
C GLU A 177 -11.60 6.26 14.63
N GLY A 178 -11.31 6.91 15.77
CA GLY A 178 -10.31 6.43 16.72
C GLY A 178 -8.86 6.43 16.20
N ALA A 179 -8.59 7.02 15.03
CA ALA A 179 -7.23 7.19 14.55
C ALA A 179 -6.42 8.14 15.44
N ALA A 180 -5.17 7.80 15.74
CA ALA A 180 -4.31 8.63 16.59
C ALA A 180 -3.51 9.62 15.72
N LEU A 181 -3.91 10.91 15.77
CA LEU A 181 -3.30 12.02 15.02
C LEU A 181 -2.60 13.04 15.93
N GLU A 182 -2.67 12.89 17.25
CA GLU A 182 -2.22 13.91 18.21
C GLU A 182 -0.72 14.20 18.12
N THR A 183 0.06 13.19 17.77
CA THR A 183 1.53 13.27 17.74
C THR A 183 2.11 13.31 16.32
N VAL A 184 1.29 13.58 15.32
CA VAL A 184 1.73 13.74 13.92
C VAL A 184 2.71 14.91 13.83
N THR A 185 3.83 14.73 13.12
CA THR A 185 4.89 15.74 13.00
C THR A 185 4.41 16.95 12.22
N SER A 186 3.78 16.75 11.08
CA SER A 186 3.26 17.81 10.23
C SER A 186 1.97 17.37 9.50
N ILE A 187 1.02 18.32 9.35
CA ILE A 187 -0.19 18.19 8.54
C ILE A 187 -0.26 19.28 7.46
N ARG A 188 0.87 19.88 7.15
CA ARG A 188 0.96 21.02 6.24
C ARG A 188 0.37 20.69 4.88
N GLY A 189 -0.70 21.38 4.47
CA GLY A 189 -1.39 21.13 3.20
C GLY A 189 -2.14 19.80 3.14
N ALA A 190 -2.31 19.07 4.25
CA ALA A 190 -3.15 17.88 4.28
C ALA A 190 -4.64 18.25 4.10
N ASP A 191 -5.37 17.43 3.35
CA ASP A 191 -6.79 17.66 3.09
C ASP A 191 -7.65 16.59 3.78
N PHE A 192 -8.42 17.04 4.78
CA PHE A 192 -9.33 16.22 5.59
C PHE A 192 -10.80 16.33 5.13
N SER A 193 -11.09 16.95 3.99
CA SER A 193 -12.46 17.15 3.54
C SER A 193 -13.22 15.82 3.47
N LEU A 194 -14.47 15.82 3.92
CA LEU A 194 -15.35 14.64 3.93
C LEU A 194 -14.85 13.46 4.79
N CYS A 195 -13.80 13.64 5.60
CA CYS A 195 -13.39 12.61 6.56
C CYS A 195 -14.49 12.41 7.62
N THR A 196 -14.52 11.20 8.18
CA THR A 196 -15.37 10.85 9.32
C THR A 196 -14.54 10.42 10.53
N GLY A 197 -15.12 10.54 11.74
CA GLY A 197 -14.49 10.07 12.97
C GLY A 197 -13.39 10.98 13.52
N LEU A 198 -13.40 12.28 13.17
CA LEU A 198 -12.44 13.27 13.69
C LEU A 198 -13.05 14.22 14.73
N GLU A 199 -14.28 14.00 15.14
CA GLU A 199 -15.07 14.93 15.95
C GLU A 199 -14.33 15.47 17.17
N ASP A 200 -13.67 14.58 17.90
CA ASP A 200 -12.98 14.92 19.13
C ASP A 200 -11.59 15.54 18.90
N GLN A 201 -11.05 15.42 17.68
CA GLN A 201 -9.69 15.85 17.36
C GLN A 201 -9.63 17.15 16.54
N ILE A 202 -10.73 17.57 15.90
CA ILE A 202 -10.76 18.76 15.03
C ILE A 202 -10.24 20.01 15.74
N GLY A 203 -10.62 20.22 17.00
CA GLY A 203 -10.16 21.36 17.79
C GLY A 203 -8.65 21.38 17.98
N ALA A 204 -8.07 20.24 18.29
CA ALA A 204 -6.61 20.11 18.44
C ALA A 204 -5.90 20.31 17.09
N LEU A 205 -6.43 19.76 16.00
CA LEU A 205 -5.86 19.95 14.66
C LEU A 205 -5.92 21.41 14.23
N LEU A 206 -7.02 22.13 14.49
CA LEU A 206 -7.17 23.56 14.19
C LEU A 206 -6.34 24.48 15.09
N SER A 207 -5.77 23.97 16.19
CA SER A 207 -4.85 24.73 17.05
C SER A 207 -3.39 24.73 16.58
N ARG A 208 -3.07 24.00 15.50
CA ARG A 208 -1.72 23.95 14.94
C ARG A 208 -1.33 25.29 14.29
N SER A 209 -0.07 25.39 13.87
CA SER A 209 0.48 26.65 13.35
C SER A 209 -0.25 27.13 12.09
N VAL A 210 -0.27 28.46 11.91
CA VAL A 210 -0.87 29.10 10.70
C VAL A 210 -0.17 28.58 9.42
N GLU A 211 1.15 28.37 9.49
CA GLU A 211 1.94 27.88 8.36
C GLU A 211 1.51 26.47 7.89
N GLU A 212 1.10 25.62 8.84
CA GLU A 212 0.56 24.29 8.50
C GLU A 212 -0.88 24.41 7.96
N LEU A 213 -1.71 25.17 8.66
CA LEU A 213 -3.15 25.25 8.40
C LEU A 213 -3.49 25.98 7.08
N ASP A 214 -2.76 27.05 6.77
CA ASP A 214 -3.07 27.90 5.61
C ASP A 214 -2.23 27.54 4.38
N CYS A 215 -1.46 26.44 4.46
CA CYS A 215 -0.72 25.91 3.32
C CYS A 215 -1.69 25.40 2.25
N TRP A 216 -1.53 25.94 1.03
CA TRP A 216 -2.31 25.51 -0.13
C TRP A 216 -1.84 24.19 -0.67
N ASN A 217 -2.75 23.23 -0.85
CA ASN A 217 -2.48 21.98 -1.54
C ASN A 217 -2.97 22.07 -3.00
N PRO A 218 -2.07 22.09 -4.00
CA PRO A 218 -2.44 22.24 -5.39
C PRO A 218 -3.20 21.04 -5.96
N MET A 219 -3.03 19.84 -5.37
CA MET A 219 -3.67 18.60 -5.83
C MET A 219 -5.14 18.55 -5.42
N THR A 220 -5.45 19.02 -4.20
CA THR A 220 -6.81 19.01 -3.66
C THR A 220 -7.51 20.37 -3.81
N ARG A 221 -6.75 21.43 -4.12
CA ARG A 221 -7.21 22.82 -4.23
C ARG A 221 -7.88 23.33 -2.94
N SER A 222 -7.29 23.00 -1.81
CA SER A 222 -7.76 23.38 -0.48
C SER A 222 -6.58 23.71 0.42
N THR A 223 -6.84 24.37 1.55
CA THR A 223 -5.91 24.45 2.67
C THR A 223 -6.32 23.45 3.74
N THR A 224 -5.39 23.08 4.62
CA THR A 224 -5.70 22.22 5.76
C THR A 224 -6.82 22.82 6.61
N ARG A 225 -6.76 24.14 6.88
CA ARG A 225 -7.81 24.87 7.61
C ARG A 225 -9.17 24.72 6.96
N ALA A 226 -9.27 25.04 5.68
CA ALA A 226 -10.54 25.00 4.96
C ALA A 226 -11.16 23.60 4.97
N SER A 227 -10.32 22.57 4.83
CA SER A 227 -10.77 21.17 4.87
C SER A 227 -11.32 20.77 6.25
N LEU A 228 -10.63 21.15 7.35
CA LEU A 228 -11.08 20.88 8.71
C LEU A 228 -12.34 21.65 9.08
N GLU A 229 -12.42 22.95 8.72
CA GLU A 229 -13.61 23.76 8.97
C GLU A 229 -14.84 23.26 8.22
N SER A 230 -14.66 22.64 7.06
CA SER A 230 -15.77 22.05 6.30
C SER A 230 -16.46 20.91 7.06
N LEU A 231 -15.70 20.16 7.90
CA LEU A 231 -16.23 19.08 8.73
C LEU A 231 -17.09 19.60 9.89
N VAL A 232 -16.80 20.81 10.39
CA VAL A 232 -17.59 21.44 11.45
C VAL A 232 -18.92 21.95 10.89
N LYS A 233 -18.87 22.65 9.74
CA LYS A 233 -20.06 23.26 9.10
C LYS A 233 -21.07 22.25 8.59
N GLY A 234 -20.62 21.06 8.18
CA GLY A 234 -21.50 20.00 7.65
C GLY A 234 -22.38 19.33 8.71
N LYS A 235 -22.22 19.65 10.00
CA LYS A 235 -23.05 19.13 11.11
C LYS A 235 -24.23 20.01 11.47
N ASP A 236 -24.21 21.28 11.06
CA ASP A 236 -25.24 22.26 11.39
C ASP A 236 -26.29 22.38 10.26
N ALA A 237 -26.20 21.58 9.22
CA ALA A 237 -27.10 21.53 8.07
C ALA A 237 -27.95 20.25 8.05
#